data_1d6dab2fbc6852e8336cc3fd35ebe020
#
_entry.id   1d6dab2fbc6852e8336cc3fd35ebe020
#
_cell.length_a   1.000
_cell.length_b   1.000
_cell.length_c   1.000
_cell.angle_alpha   90.00
_cell.angle_beta   90.00
_cell.angle_gamma   90.00
#
_symmetry.space_group_name_H-M   'P 1'
#
loop_
_entity.id
_entity.type
_entity.pdbx_description
1 polymer ?
#
loop_
_entity_poly.entity_id
_entity_poly.type
_entity_poly.pdbx_seq_one_letter_code
_entity_poly.pdbx_strand_id
1 'polypeptide(L)'
;MTAATAPFHACKPSIGRHLAAVATLAAVAMTGCTALTPPASAPPPIPERVEALLPANFLLIGEQHDAPEHQRIEREVIEALAAKGQLAALALEMAEQGQDTRQLAPKATEAQVRSALGWNDAGWPWKAYGPVVMAAVQAGVPVFGANLPRARMKDAMSDVSLDAQLSPEALKAQQDAVRTGHCNALPESQIGPMTRIQIARDRAMAQTLIQAKSDGKTVVLVSGAGHSPRVMGVPQHLPTEMQVRVVRLVASDAPDADTGPAVYDAVWLTPALPPRDYCADFKAARPAAPAK
;
A
#
# COMPACT_ATOMS: atom_id res chain seq x y z
N MET A 1 -24.93 44.50 41.01
CA MET A 1 -26.25 45.04 40.79
C MET A 1 -26.98 44.04 39.87
N THR A 2 -27.98 43.31 40.09
CA THR A 2 -28.98 43.08 41.20
C THR A 2 -29.51 41.68 40.96
N ALA A 3 -29.58 40.95 42.03
CA ALA A 3 -30.23 39.63 42.09
C ALA A 3 -31.76 39.75 41.97
N ALA A 4 -32.43 38.68 41.56
CA ALA A 4 -33.79 38.39 41.93
C ALA A 4 -34.04 36.89 42.06
N THR A 5 -34.35 36.52 43.24
CA THR A 5 -34.67 35.19 43.78
C THR A 5 -36.19 34.90 43.75
N ALA A 6 -36.57 33.64 43.57
CA ALA A 6 -37.60 32.82 44.22
C ALA A 6 -39.10 33.17 43.97
N PRO A 7 -40.09 32.33 44.35
CA PRO A 7 -40.04 31.27 45.37
C PRO A 7 -40.78 29.94 45.08
N PHE A 8 -40.54 28.99 45.96
CA PHE A 8 -41.25 27.75 46.27
C PHE A 8 -42.75 27.90 46.59
N HIS A 9 -43.56 26.91 46.17
CA HIS A 9 -44.81 26.58 46.84
C HIS A 9 -44.95 25.07 47.02
N ALA A 10 -44.94 24.66 48.28
CA ALA A 10 -45.31 23.35 48.77
C ALA A 10 -46.79 23.26 48.96
N CYS A 11 -47.45 22.15 48.65
CA CYS A 11 -48.77 21.79 49.19
C CYS A 11 -48.79 20.31 49.57
N LYS A 12 -49.26 20.06 50.71
CA LYS A 12 -49.32 18.82 51.50
C LYS A 12 -50.54 17.93 51.16
N PRO A 13 -50.59 16.70 51.71
CA PRO A 13 -51.37 15.56 51.18
C PRO A 13 -52.74 15.43 51.71
N SER A 14 -53.64 14.69 51.03
CA SER A 14 -54.84 14.18 51.56
C SER A 14 -54.95 12.66 51.41
N ILE A 15 -55.26 12.02 52.52
CA ILE A 15 -55.51 10.60 52.75
C ILE A 15 -56.89 10.24 52.28
N GLY A 16 -57.06 9.13 51.54
CA GLY A 16 -58.44 8.64 51.23
C GLY A 16 -58.47 7.27 50.56
N ARG A 17 -58.55 6.22 51.39
CA ARG A 17 -59.33 4.95 51.28
C ARG A 17 -59.16 4.00 50.09
N HIS A 18 -58.76 2.83 50.53
CA HIS A 18 -58.80 1.48 49.94
C HIS A 18 -59.87 1.18 48.87
N LEU A 19 -59.40 0.56 47.78
CA LEU A 19 -60.14 -0.47 47.05
C LEU A 19 -59.17 -1.41 46.39
N ALA A 20 -59.30 -2.70 46.68
CA ALA A 20 -58.51 -3.77 46.11
C ALA A 20 -58.85 -3.95 44.63
N ALA A 21 -57.89 -3.96 43.78
CA ALA A 21 -58.06 -4.35 42.40
C ALA A 21 -56.95 -5.35 42.02
N VAL A 22 -57.37 -6.47 41.49
CA VAL A 22 -56.66 -7.63 41.05
C VAL A 22 -55.60 -7.25 40.05
N ALA A 23 -54.33 -7.59 40.33
CA ALA A 23 -53.23 -7.42 39.42
C ALA A 23 -53.21 -8.57 38.41
N THR A 24 -53.64 -8.30 37.19
CA THR A 24 -53.31 -9.13 36.02
C THR A 24 -51.89 -8.79 35.53
N LEU A 25 -50.96 -9.72 35.71
CA LEU A 25 -49.63 -9.61 35.11
C LEU A 25 -49.75 -9.80 33.58
N ALA A 26 -49.66 -8.72 32.84
CA ALA A 26 -49.39 -8.76 31.39
C ALA A 26 -47.89 -8.90 31.19
N ALA A 27 -47.40 -10.09 30.83
CA ALA A 27 -46.03 -10.33 30.37
C ALA A 27 -45.86 -9.69 28.99
N VAL A 28 -45.23 -8.52 28.95
CA VAL A 28 -44.82 -7.90 27.69
C VAL A 28 -43.58 -8.67 27.22
N ALA A 29 -43.78 -9.57 26.26
CA ALA A 29 -42.68 -10.21 25.52
C ALA A 29 -42.01 -9.11 24.65
N MET A 30 -40.88 -8.59 25.09
CA MET A 30 -40.01 -7.78 24.24
C MET A 30 -39.35 -8.70 23.20
N THR A 31 -39.98 -8.83 22.05
CA THR A 31 -39.31 -9.35 20.84
C THR A 31 -38.25 -8.33 20.41
N GLY A 32 -37.01 -8.55 20.86
CA GLY A 32 -35.85 -7.81 20.36
C GLY A 32 -35.69 -8.13 18.89
N CYS A 33 -36.05 -7.20 18.01
CA CYS A 33 -35.58 -7.23 16.62
C CYS A 33 -34.06 -7.05 16.64
N THR A 34 -33.30 -8.15 16.62
CA THR A 34 -31.92 -8.13 16.19
C THR A 34 -31.93 -7.72 14.73
N ALA A 35 -31.59 -6.47 14.46
CA ALA A 35 -31.31 -6.00 13.12
C ALA A 35 -30.16 -6.85 12.58
N LEU A 36 -30.47 -7.78 11.70
CA LEU A 36 -29.46 -8.47 10.89
C LEU A 36 -28.76 -7.40 10.06
N THR A 37 -27.52 -7.06 10.43
CA THR A 37 -26.65 -6.24 9.60
C THR A 37 -26.53 -6.97 8.27
N PRO A 38 -26.90 -6.37 7.13
CA PRO A 38 -26.75 -7.03 5.84
C PRO A 38 -25.25 -7.39 5.68
N PRO A 39 -24.93 -8.56 5.11
CA PRO A 39 -23.56 -8.91 4.84
C PRO A 39 -22.91 -7.79 4.02
N ALA A 40 -21.71 -7.37 4.40
CA ALA A 40 -20.96 -6.36 3.66
C ALA A 40 -20.92 -6.80 2.18
N SER A 41 -21.38 -5.94 1.28
CA SER A 41 -21.37 -6.23 -0.14
C SER A 41 -19.92 -6.52 -0.57
N ALA A 42 -19.73 -7.53 -1.43
CA ALA A 42 -18.42 -7.81 -2.00
C ALA A 42 -17.82 -6.52 -2.63
N PRO A 43 -16.52 -6.30 -2.51
CA PRO A 43 -15.90 -5.13 -3.10
C PRO A 43 -16.13 -5.08 -4.62
N PRO A 44 -16.23 -3.89 -5.23
CA PRO A 44 -16.38 -3.75 -6.68
C PRO A 44 -15.26 -4.48 -7.43
N PRO A 45 -15.50 -4.92 -8.67
CA PRO A 45 -14.47 -5.47 -9.54
C PRO A 45 -13.29 -4.52 -9.73
N ILE A 46 -12.10 -5.05 -9.97
CA ILE A 46 -10.87 -4.24 -10.12
C ILE A 46 -11.00 -3.13 -11.18
N PRO A 47 -11.62 -3.34 -12.36
CA PRO A 47 -11.80 -2.26 -13.34
C PRO A 47 -12.58 -1.05 -12.79
N GLU A 48 -13.62 -1.26 -12.00
CA GLU A 48 -14.40 -0.19 -11.37
C GLU A 48 -13.58 0.53 -10.28
N ARG A 49 -12.80 -0.22 -9.50
CA ARG A 49 -11.93 0.34 -8.46
C ARG A 49 -10.81 1.20 -9.06
N VAL A 50 -10.27 0.79 -10.21
CA VAL A 50 -9.29 1.57 -10.98
C VAL A 50 -9.92 2.84 -11.51
N GLU A 51 -11.12 2.75 -12.10
CA GLU A 51 -11.84 3.92 -12.65
C GLU A 51 -12.05 5.02 -11.58
N ALA A 52 -12.38 4.62 -10.35
CA ALA A 52 -12.57 5.54 -9.23
C ALA A 52 -11.29 6.31 -8.82
N LEU A 53 -10.11 5.86 -9.28
CA LEU A 53 -8.82 6.50 -9.01
C LEU A 53 -8.36 7.43 -10.15
N LEU A 54 -9.05 7.41 -11.29
CA LEU A 54 -8.68 8.21 -12.45
C LEU A 54 -9.39 9.58 -12.44
N PRO A 55 -8.81 10.61 -13.11
CA PRO A 55 -7.53 10.59 -13.81
C PRO A 55 -6.32 10.55 -12.85
N ALA A 56 -5.24 9.95 -13.30
CA ALA A 56 -3.96 9.95 -12.58
C ALA A 56 -2.79 9.95 -13.58
N ASN A 57 -1.72 10.70 -13.28
CA ASN A 57 -0.47 10.58 -14.02
C ASN A 57 0.27 9.29 -13.58
N PHE A 58 0.24 9.02 -12.27
CA PHE A 58 0.89 7.87 -11.67
C PHE A 58 -0.06 7.15 -10.74
N LEU A 59 -0.14 5.83 -10.89
CA LEU A 59 -0.84 4.91 -9.98
C LEU A 59 0.19 3.99 -9.35
N LEU A 60 0.44 4.16 -8.05
CA LEU A 60 1.37 3.37 -7.28
C LEU A 60 0.61 2.27 -6.55
N ILE A 61 1.02 1.03 -6.74
CA ILE A 61 0.45 -0.14 -6.07
C ILE A 61 1.52 -0.70 -5.14
N GLY A 62 1.26 -0.58 -3.84
CA GLY A 62 2.12 -1.16 -2.79
C GLY A 62 1.64 -2.55 -2.42
N GLU A 63 2.46 -3.56 -2.71
CA GLU A 63 2.14 -4.96 -2.49
C GLU A 63 2.87 -5.56 -1.27
N GLN A 64 2.43 -6.76 -0.87
CA GLN A 64 3.19 -7.72 -0.10
C GLN A 64 3.69 -8.79 -1.07
N HIS A 65 5.00 -8.89 -1.25
CA HIS A 65 5.64 -9.66 -2.33
C HIS A 65 5.31 -11.16 -2.36
N ASP A 66 4.92 -11.74 -1.26
CA ASP A 66 4.57 -13.16 -1.14
C ASP A 66 3.04 -13.42 -1.10
N ALA A 67 2.22 -12.41 -1.46
CA ALA A 67 0.77 -12.52 -1.54
C ALA A 67 0.30 -12.72 -2.98
N PRO A 68 -0.01 -13.95 -3.45
CA PRO A 68 -0.38 -14.21 -4.85
C PRO A 68 -1.60 -13.42 -5.34
N GLU A 69 -2.52 -13.08 -4.43
CA GLU A 69 -3.66 -12.24 -4.77
C GLU A 69 -3.27 -10.82 -5.14
N HIS A 70 -2.15 -10.31 -4.60
CA HIS A 70 -1.65 -8.99 -4.96
C HIS A 70 -1.20 -8.98 -6.43
N GLN A 71 -0.39 -9.95 -6.86
CA GLN A 71 0.07 -10.05 -8.25
C GLN A 71 -1.11 -10.28 -9.22
N ARG A 72 -2.14 -11.00 -8.78
CA ARG A 72 -3.39 -11.13 -9.58
C ARG A 72 -4.08 -9.78 -9.77
N ILE A 73 -4.24 -9.00 -8.69
CA ILE A 73 -4.84 -7.66 -8.73
C ILE A 73 -4.02 -6.72 -9.61
N GLU A 74 -2.71 -6.72 -9.49
CA GLU A 74 -1.79 -5.93 -10.31
C GLU A 74 -1.99 -6.22 -11.79
N ARG A 75 -2.06 -7.49 -12.16
CA ARG A 75 -2.35 -7.90 -13.53
C ARG A 75 -3.69 -7.35 -14.00
N GLU A 76 -4.76 -7.48 -13.21
CA GLU A 76 -6.09 -6.97 -13.57
C GLU A 76 -6.11 -5.44 -13.72
N VAL A 77 -5.33 -4.70 -12.91
CA VAL A 77 -5.15 -3.24 -13.06
C VAL A 77 -4.50 -2.92 -14.40
N ILE A 78 -3.42 -3.63 -14.76
CA ILE A 78 -2.74 -3.45 -16.05
C ILE A 78 -3.68 -3.74 -17.22
N GLU A 79 -4.39 -4.87 -17.16
CA GLU A 79 -5.37 -5.27 -18.20
C GLU A 79 -6.50 -4.23 -18.32
N ALA A 80 -7.05 -3.73 -17.21
CA ALA A 80 -8.12 -2.73 -17.21
C ALA A 80 -7.70 -1.40 -17.85
N LEU A 81 -6.51 -0.88 -17.49
CA LEU A 81 -5.98 0.36 -18.08
C LEU A 81 -5.59 0.17 -19.55
N ALA A 82 -4.99 -0.96 -19.89
CA ALA A 82 -4.60 -1.28 -21.27
C ALA A 82 -5.82 -1.41 -22.20
N ALA A 83 -6.88 -2.09 -21.77
CA ALA A 83 -8.12 -2.23 -22.53
C ALA A 83 -8.79 -0.89 -22.88
N LYS A 84 -8.59 0.14 -22.04
CA LYS A 84 -9.07 1.52 -22.26
C LYS A 84 -8.08 2.39 -23.03
N GLY A 85 -6.89 1.89 -23.38
CA GLY A 85 -5.82 2.69 -23.96
C GLY A 85 -5.22 3.75 -23.01
N GLN A 86 -5.49 3.63 -21.72
CA GLN A 86 -5.09 4.57 -20.68
C GLN A 86 -3.77 4.22 -19.98
N LEU A 87 -3.19 3.05 -20.26
CA LEU A 87 -1.89 2.66 -19.72
C LEU A 87 -0.76 3.28 -20.55
N ALA A 88 0.12 4.07 -19.91
CA ALA A 88 1.31 4.63 -20.53
C ALA A 88 2.49 3.64 -20.44
N ALA A 89 2.71 3.08 -19.27
CA ALA A 89 3.80 2.15 -18.97
C ALA A 89 3.52 1.38 -17.68
N LEU A 90 4.21 0.25 -17.52
CA LEU A 90 4.38 -0.45 -16.25
C LEU A 90 5.82 -0.24 -15.76
N ALA A 91 5.99 0.26 -14.54
CA ALA A 91 7.27 0.37 -13.84
C ALA A 91 7.33 -0.66 -12.70
N LEU A 92 8.46 -1.32 -12.51
CA LEU A 92 8.60 -2.44 -11.56
C LEU A 92 9.81 -2.25 -10.64
N GLU A 93 9.60 -2.43 -9.35
CA GLU A 93 10.70 -2.59 -8.39
C GLU A 93 11.54 -3.86 -8.67
N MET A 94 10.94 -4.89 -9.25
CA MET A 94 11.52 -6.21 -9.47
C MET A 94 12.60 -6.24 -10.56
N ALA A 95 12.75 -5.13 -11.31
CA ALA A 95 13.78 -4.96 -12.33
C ALA A 95 14.55 -3.65 -12.11
N GLU A 96 15.83 -3.64 -12.49
CA GLU A 96 16.72 -2.49 -12.29
C GLU A 96 16.43 -1.36 -13.28
N GLN A 97 16.54 -0.11 -12.82
CA GLN A 97 16.44 1.08 -13.66
C GLN A 97 17.43 1.01 -14.82
N GLY A 98 16.95 1.37 -16.01
CA GLY A 98 17.72 1.29 -17.26
C GLY A 98 17.43 0.04 -18.09
N GLN A 99 16.74 -0.96 -17.53
CA GLN A 99 16.23 -2.13 -18.25
C GLN A 99 14.80 -1.86 -18.70
N ASP A 100 14.43 -2.17 -19.94
CA ASP A 100 13.07 -1.97 -20.45
C ASP A 100 12.72 -2.85 -21.65
N THR A 101 11.44 -2.88 -22.01
CA THR A 101 10.90 -3.67 -23.13
C THR A 101 10.52 -2.83 -24.35
N ARG A 102 10.94 -1.56 -24.45
CA ARG A 102 10.54 -0.64 -25.53
C ARG A 102 10.88 -1.13 -26.95
N GLN A 103 11.91 -1.97 -27.06
CA GLN A 103 12.33 -2.53 -28.35
C GLN A 103 11.65 -3.86 -28.68
N LEU A 104 10.78 -4.36 -27.81
CA LEU A 104 10.10 -5.62 -28.02
C LEU A 104 8.72 -5.43 -28.69
N ALA A 105 8.36 -6.36 -29.56
CA ALA A 105 7.02 -6.42 -30.11
C ALA A 105 6.04 -7.02 -29.09
N PRO A 106 4.71 -6.76 -29.23
CA PRO A 106 3.69 -7.36 -28.38
C PRO A 106 3.67 -8.89 -28.35
N LYS A 107 4.26 -9.53 -29.37
CA LYS A 107 4.40 -10.99 -29.48
C LYS A 107 5.69 -11.52 -28.90
N ALA A 108 6.47 -10.70 -28.20
CA ALA A 108 7.72 -11.13 -27.58
C ALA A 108 7.46 -12.30 -26.61
N THR A 109 8.36 -13.28 -26.63
CA THR A 109 8.30 -14.41 -25.70
C THR A 109 8.74 -13.98 -24.29
N GLU A 110 8.33 -14.74 -23.28
CA GLU A 110 8.78 -14.52 -21.91
C GLU A 110 10.30 -14.48 -21.80
N ALA A 111 11.01 -15.35 -22.52
CA ALA A 111 12.47 -15.37 -22.53
C ALA A 111 13.09 -14.06 -23.05
N GLN A 112 12.51 -13.47 -24.10
CA GLN A 112 12.93 -12.17 -24.64
C GLN A 112 12.66 -11.04 -23.63
N VAL A 113 11.48 -11.05 -23.00
CA VAL A 113 11.08 -10.05 -22.01
C VAL A 113 11.97 -10.12 -20.76
N ARG A 114 12.21 -11.32 -20.24
CA ARG A 114 13.12 -11.55 -19.11
C ARG A 114 14.55 -11.07 -19.42
N SER A 115 15.04 -11.35 -20.62
CA SER A 115 16.35 -10.88 -21.06
C SER A 115 16.42 -9.36 -21.14
N ALA A 116 15.40 -8.70 -21.70
CA ALA A 116 15.35 -7.24 -21.83
C ALA A 116 15.27 -6.52 -20.48
N LEU A 117 14.61 -7.14 -19.49
CA LEU A 117 14.50 -6.62 -18.13
C LEU A 117 15.69 -7.04 -17.23
N GLY A 118 16.64 -7.82 -17.72
CA GLY A 118 17.72 -8.36 -16.88
C GLY A 118 17.18 -9.15 -15.68
N TRP A 119 16.09 -9.91 -15.89
CA TRP A 119 15.29 -10.48 -14.81
C TRP A 119 16.07 -11.42 -13.90
N ASN A 120 16.02 -11.14 -12.59
CA ASN A 120 16.65 -11.96 -11.57
C ASN A 120 15.62 -12.89 -10.90
N ASP A 121 15.51 -14.09 -11.42
CA ASP A 121 14.54 -15.10 -10.95
C ASP A 121 14.78 -15.58 -9.51
N ALA A 122 16.03 -15.51 -9.05
CA ALA A 122 16.38 -15.88 -7.67
C ALA A 122 15.88 -14.84 -6.65
N GLY A 123 15.82 -13.57 -7.04
CA GLY A 123 15.26 -12.49 -6.19
C GLY A 123 13.75 -12.36 -6.34
N TRP A 124 13.27 -12.53 -7.57
CA TRP A 124 11.87 -12.27 -7.95
C TRP A 124 11.36 -13.41 -8.84
N PRO A 125 10.65 -14.40 -8.29
CA PRO A 125 10.17 -15.54 -9.09
C PRO A 125 9.31 -15.08 -10.28
N TRP A 126 9.73 -15.40 -11.50
CA TRP A 126 8.99 -15.01 -12.72
C TRP A 126 7.56 -15.51 -12.71
N LYS A 127 7.31 -16.67 -12.09
CA LYS A 127 5.97 -17.23 -11.94
C LYS A 127 5.00 -16.26 -11.25
N ALA A 128 5.49 -15.42 -10.34
CA ALA A 128 4.66 -14.42 -9.65
C ALA A 128 4.41 -13.19 -10.52
N TYR A 129 5.46 -12.61 -11.09
CA TYR A 129 5.39 -11.31 -11.78
C TYR A 129 5.25 -11.40 -13.30
N GLY A 130 5.63 -12.53 -13.90
CA GLY A 130 5.54 -12.74 -15.36
C GLY A 130 4.15 -12.46 -15.93
N PRO A 131 3.06 -12.91 -15.30
CA PRO A 131 1.70 -12.59 -15.77
C PRO A 131 1.40 -11.09 -15.81
N VAL A 132 1.86 -10.31 -14.83
CA VAL A 132 1.69 -8.84 -14.78
C VAL A 132 2.48 -8.17 -15.90
N VAL A 133 3.76 -8.57 -16.06
CA VAL A 133 4.68 -8.06 -17.08
C VAL A 133 4.16 -8.36 -18.48
N MET A 134 3.78 -9.62 -18.73
CA MET A 134 3.31 -10.07 -20.04
C MET A 134 1.98 -9.42 -20.43
N ALA A 135 1.10 -9.10 -19.48
CA ALA A 135 -0.13 -8.36 -19.76
C ALA A 135 0.18 -6.98 -20.38
N ALA A 136 1.17 -6.24 -19.83
CA ALA A 136 1.59 -4.97 -20.41
C ALA A 136 2.24 -5.15 -21.79
N VAL A 137 3.20 -6.09 -21.93
CA VAL A 137 3.90 -6.34 -23.20
C VAL A 137 2.95 -6.76 -24.31
N GLN A 138 2.02 -7.67 -24.04
CA GLN A 138 1.02 -8.15 -25.01
C GLN A 138 0.05 -7.03 -25.42
N ALA A 139 -0.21 -6.08 -24.55
CA ALA A 139 -0.98 -4.87 -24.88
C ALA A 139 -0.16 -3.81 -25.67
N GLY A 140 1.11 -4.08 -25.99
CA GLY A 140 1.99 -3.13 -26.67
C GLY A 140 2.46 -1.98 -25.77
N VAL A 141 2.40 -2.15 -24.46
CA VAL A 141 2.77 -1.14 -23.47
C VAL A 141 4.17 -1.47 -22.93
N PRO A 142 5.08 -0.48 -22.87
CA PRO A 142 6.43 -0.72 -22.38
C PRO A 142 6.46 -1.02 -20.88
N VAL A 143 7.36 -1.89 -20.49
CA VAL A 143 7.69 -2.21 -19.09
C VAL A 143 9.08 -1.68 -18.80
N PHE A 144 9.25 -1.00 -17.66
CA PHE A 144 10.52 -0.43 -17.20
C PHE A 144 10.92 -1.04 -15.86
N GLY A 145 12.17 -1.42 -15.74
CA GLY A 145 12.79 -1.60 -14.44
C GLY A 145 12.92 -0.25 -13.75
N ALA A 146 12.58 -0.20 -12.48
CA ALA A 146 12.51 1.04 -11.72
C ALA A 146 13.38 1.03 -10.45
N ASN A 147 13.89 -0.13 -10.03
CA ASN A 147 14.70 -0.21 -8.82
C ASN A 147 16.09 0.39 -9.02
N LEU A 148 16.67 0.89 -7.93
CA LEU A 148 18.09 1.29 -7.93
C LEU A 148 18.97 0.12 -8.37
N PRO A 149 19.82 0.30 -9.39
CA PRO A 149 20.74 -0.76 -9.79
C PRO A 149 21.62 -1.25 -8.64
N ARG A 150 21.75 -2.56 -8.50
CA ARG A 150 22.49 -3.17 -7.39
C ARG A 150 23.92 -2.63 -7.27
N ALA A 151 24.56 -2.34 -8.38
CA ALA A 151 25.89 -1.73 -8.42
C ALA A 151 25.96 -0.36 -7.74
N ARG A 152 24.83 0.37 -7.65
CA ARG A 152 24.74 1.71 -7.04
C ARG A 152 24.43 1.68 -5.53
N MET A 153 24.09 0.53 -4.97
CA MET A 153 23.67 0.44 -3.56
C MET A 153 24.76 0.87 -2.59
N LYS A 154 26.04 0.50 -2.86
CA LYS A 154 27.17 0.88 -2.00
C LYS A 154 27.38 2.38 -1.98
N ASP A 155 27.28 3.03 -3.14
CA ASP A 155 27.40 4.49 -3.23
C ASP A 155 26.28 5.18 -2.48
N ALA A 156 25.03 4.70 -2.65
CA ALA A 156 23.88 5.21 -1.93
C ALA A 156 24.02 5.10 -0.40
N MET A 157 24.57 4.00 0.12
CA MET A 157 24.82 3.84 1.56
C MET A 157 25.71 4.95 2.12
N SER A 158 26.66 5.43 1.32
CA SER A 158 27.66 6.43 1.71
C SER A 158 27.24 7.86 1.43
N ASP A 159 26.20 8.07 0.61
CA ASP A 159 25.75 9.39 0.18
C ASP A 159 24.86 10.05 1.25
N VAL A 160 25.48 10.82 2.14
CA VAL A 160 24.78 11.55 3.22
C VAL A 160 23.83 12.63 2.68
N SER A 161 23.96 13.07 1.43
CA SER A 161 23.08 14.06 0.83
C SER A 161 21.65 13.53 0.64
N LEU A 162 21.49 12.21 0.64
CA LEU A 162 20.17 11.55 0.57
C LEU A 162 19.32 11.83 1.82
N ASP A 163 19.94 12.03 2.98
CA ASP A 163 19.22 12.33 4.22
C ASP A 163 18.42 13.65 4.11
N ALA A 164 18.90 14.61 3.30
CA ALA A 164 18.24 15.89 3.05
C ALA A 164 17.12 15.85 1.99
N GLN A 165 16.85 14.68 1.41
CA GLN A 165 15.79 14.52 0.40
C GLN A 165 14.39 14.36 1.02
N LEU A 166 14.33 14.12 2.32
CA LEU A 166 13.10 13.99 3.09
C LEU A 166 13.04 15.05 4.20
N SER A 167 11.84 15.40 4.65
CA SER A 167 11.70 16.17 5.88
C SER A 167 12.25 15.38 7.08
N PRO A 168 12.61 16.04 8.21
CA PRO A 168 13.05 15.33 9.40
C PRO A 168 12.08 14.25 9.88
N GLU A 169 10.77 14.50 9.77
CA GLU A 169 9.71 13.58 10.16
C GLU A 169 9.65 12.37 9.21
N ALA A 170 9.73 12.61 7.90
CA ALA A 170 9.75 11.56 6.89
C ALA A 170 11.02 10.70 6.98
N LEU A 171 12.17 11.34 7.22
CA LEU A 171 13.44 10.63 7.43
C LEU A 171 13.37 9.71 8.66
N LYS A 172 12.79 10.23 9.76
CA LYS A 172 12.58 9.43 10.98
C LYS A 172 11.65 8.25 10.70
N ALA A 173 10.54 8.48 10.02
CA ALA A 173 9.59 7.42 9.65
C ALA A 173 10.28 6.33 8.80
N GLN A 174 11.11 6.72 7.84
CA GLN A 174 11.88 5.80 7.01
C GLN A 174 12.90 4.99 7.83
N GLN A 175 13.57 5.62 8.79
CA GLN A 175 14.48 4.94 9.72
C GLN A 175 13.74 3.91 10.60
N ASP A 176 12.57 4.29 11.11
CA ASP A 176 11.74 3.40 11.92
C ASP A 176 11.22 2.21 11.08
N ALA A 177 10.83 2.46 9.82
CA ALA A 177 10.47 1.41 8.87
C ALA A 177 11.64 0.45 8.59
N VAL A 178 12.87 0.98 8.43
CA VAL A 178 14.08 0.16 8.29
C VAL A 178 14.32 -0.72 9.53
N ARG A 179 14.17 -0.16 10.74
CA ARG A 179 14.32 -0.95 11.98
C ARG A 179 13.31 -2.10 12.03
N THR A 180 12.02 -1.75 11.84
CA THR A 180 10.92 -2.72 11.91
C THR A 180 11.03 -3.78 10.82
N GLY A 181 11.27 -3.38 9.56
CA GLY A 181 11.42 -4.30 8.43
C GLY A 181 12.62 -5.25 8.55
N HIS A 182 13.59 -4.92 9.39
CA HIS A 182 14.70 -5.80 9.74
C HIS A 182 14.57 -6.40 11.15
N CYS A 183 13.35 -6.45 11.68
CA CYS A 183 13.02 -7.08 12.98
C CYS A 183 13.84 -6.54 14.16
N ASN A 184 14.19 -5.26 14.13
CA ASN A 184 15.06 -4.58 15.09
C ASN A 184 16.43 -5.30 15.31
N ALA A 185 16.89 -6.05 14.31
CA ALA A 185 18.11 -6.84 14.40
C ALA A 185 19.33 -6.16 13.76
N LEU A 186 19.18 -4.99 13.15
CA LEU A 186 20.30 -4.21 12.63
C LEU A 186 20.97 -3.43 13.76
N PRO A 187 22.32 -3.33 13.75
CA PRO A 187 23.03 -2.36 14.57
C PRO A 187 22.58 -0.93 14.23
N GLU A 188 22.50 -0.05 15.22
CA GLU A 188 22.06 1.35 15.00
C GLU A 188 22.94 2.09 13.98
N SER A 189 24.22 1.76 13.92
CA SER A 189 25.16 2.31 12.92
C SER A 189 24.80 1.94 11.46
N GLN A 190 23.96 0.94 11.23
CA GLN A 190 23.51 0.54 9.90
C GLN A 190 22.17 1.17 9.50
N ILE A 191 21.44 1.76 10.43
CA ILE A 191 20.12 2.34 10.13
C ILE A 191 20.24 3.46 9.09
N GLY A 192 21.10 4.45 9.32
CA GLY A 192 21.30 5.53 8.34
C GLY A 192 21.71 5.05 6.96
N PRO A 193 22.77 4.25 6.80
CA PRO A 193 23.14 3.65 5.51
C PRO A 193 22.01 2.88 4.81
N MET A 194 21.24 2.07 5.54
CA MET A 194 20.11 1.32 4.97
C MET A 194 18.95 2.22 4.58
N THR A 195 18.70 3.28 5.37
CA THR A 195 17.70 4.31 5.04
C THR A 195 18.05 5.00 3.72
N ARG A 196 19.31 5.37 3.49
CA ARG A 196 19.77 5.99 2.24
C ARG A 196 19.56 5.08 1.04
N ILE A 197 19.71 3.75 1.17
CA ILE A 197 19.34 2.81 0.11
C ILE A 197 17.85 2.93 -0.22
N GLN A 198 16.97 2.98 0.77
CA GLN A 198 15.53 3.11 0.52
C GLN A 198 15.21 4.42 -0.19
N ILE A 199 15.75 5.55 0.29
CA ILE A 199 15.58 6.86 -0.38
C ILE A 199 16.09 6.83 -1.82
N ALA A 200 17.24 6.21 -2.07
CA ALA A 200 17.80 6.10 -3.42
C ALA A 200 16.93 5.23 -4.35
N ARG A 201 16.32 4.15 -3.83
CA ARG A 201 15.34 3.32 -4.55
C ARG A 201 14.09 4.12 -4.89
N ASP A 202 13.52 4.82 -3.91
CA ASP A 202 12.33 5.65 -4.12
C ASP A 202 12.57 6.71 -5.18
N ARG A 203 13.74 7.35 -5.17
CA ARG A 203 14.15 8.31 -6.21
C ARG A 203 14.32 7.67 -7.59
N ALA A 204 14.90 6.49 -7.67
CA ALA A 204 15.05 5.77 -8.94
C ALA A 204 13.66 5.42 -9.53
N MET A 205 12.74 4.95 -8.69
CA MET A 205 11.35 4.68 -9.08
C MET A 205 10.66 5.96 -9.56
N ALA A 206 10.74 7.04 -8.80
CA ALA A 206 10.15 8.33 -9.17
C ALA A 206 10.70 8.86 -10.52
N GLN A 207 12.00 8.78 -10.73
CA GLN A 207 12.64 9.16 -11.99
C GLN A 207 12.14 8.31 -13.17
N THR A 208 11.98 7.01 -12.97
CA THR A 208 11.43 6.11 -14.00
C THR A 208 9.99 6.48 -14.33
N LEU A 209 9.16 6.77 -13.34
CA LEU A 209 7.77 7.22 -13.54
C LEU A 209 7.70 8.51 -14.37
N ILE A 210 8.54 9.50 -14.01
CA ILE A 210 8.61 10.80 -14.73
C ILE A 210 9.03 10.59 -16.19
N GLN A 211 10.04 9.74 -16.44
CA GLN A 211 10.53 9.44 -17.78
C GLN A 211 9.51 8.68 -18.64
N ALA A 212 8.70 7.82 -18.01
CA ALA A 212 7.68 7.01 -18.68
C ALA A 212 6.35 7.76 -18.89
N LYS A 213 6.20 8.98 -18.33
CA LYS A 213 4.96 9.77 -18.41
C LYS A 213 4.52 10.01 -19.85
N SER A 214 3.24 9.87 -20.10
CA SER A 214 2.59 10.22 -21.35
C SER A 214 1.28 10.95 -21.06
N ASP A 215 1.00 12.00 -21.82
CA ASP A 215 -0.17 12.84 -21.59
C ASP A 215 -1.48 12.05 -21.79
N GLY A 216 -2.42 12.25 -20.88
CA GLY A 216 -3.72 11.57 -20.88
C GLY A 216 -3.68 10.10 -20.49
N LYS A 217 -2.51 9.56 -20.12
CA LYS A 217 -2.35 8.16 -19.72
C LYS A 217 -1.68 8.04 -18.35
N THR A 218 -1.84 6.88 -17.74
CA THR A 218 -1.32 6.55 -16.41
C THR A 218 -0.11 5.63 -16.51
N VAL A 219 0.96 5.94 -15.80
CA VAL A 219 2.04 5.00 -15.52
C VAL A 219 1.71 4.27 -14.21
N VAL A 220 1.76 2.95 -14.24
CA VAL A 220 1.57 2.13 -13.04
C VAL A 220 2.93 1.75 -12.47
N LEU A 221 3.14 1.96 -11.17
CA LEU A 221 4.28 1.40 -10.43
C LEU A 221 3.76 0.22 -9.58
N VAL A 222 4.43 -0.91 -9.71
CA VAL A 222 4.30 -2.05 -8.81
C VAL A 222 5.56 -2.13 -7.94
N SER A 223 5.38 -2.03 -6.63
CA SER A 223 6.48 -2.07 -5.65
C SER A 223 6.00 -2.60 -4.30
N GLY A 224 6.93 -3.01 -3.46
CA GLY A 224 6.60 -3.34 -2.08
C GLY A 224 5.94 -2.17 -1.34
N ALA A 225 5.02 -2.49 -0.44
CA ALA A 225 4.23 -1.51 0.31
C ALA A 225 5.07 -0.46 1.05
N GLY A 226 6.34 -0.76 1.36
CA GLY A 226 7.26 0.19 2.00
C GLY A 226 7.66 1.39 1.13
N HIS A 227 7.54 1.28 -0.21
CA HIS A 227 7.88 2.33 -1.17
C HIS A 227 6.69 3.24 -1.54
N SER A 228 5.47 2.85 -1.21
CA SER A 228 4.26 3.54 -1.65
C SER A 228 3.72 4.63 -0.72
N PRO A 229 4.01 4.69 0.61
CA PRO A 229 3.42 5.69 1.50
C PRO A 229 3.75 7.12 1.08
N ARG A 230 2.72 8.00 1.04
CA ARG A 230 2.87 9.42 0.71
C ARG A 230 3.84 10.16 1.63
N VAL A 231 3.95 9.70 2.87
CA VAL A 231 4.71 10.39 3.93
C VAL A 231 6.21 10.13 3.87
N MET A 232 6.67 9.09 3.16
CA MET A 232 8.10 8.72 3.17
C MET A 232 8.60 7.99 1.92
N GLY A 233 7.70 7.53 1.02
CA GLY A 233 8.04 6.71 -0.15
C GLY A 233 8.20 7.49 -1.45
N VAL A 234 8.04 6.80 -2.56
CA VAL A 234 8.15 7.34 -3.93
C VAL A 234 7.40 8.66 -4.14
N PRO A 235 6.18 8.87 -3.57
CA PRO A 235 5.47 10.15 -3.75
C PRO A 235 6.25 11.38 -3.28
N GLN A 236 7.16 11.26 -2.31
CA GLN A 236 7.99 12.37 -1.83
C GLN A 236 8.99 12.90 -2.89
N HIS A 237 9.24 12.12 -3.93
CA HIS A 237 10.21 12.42 -4.98
C HIS A 237 9.55 12.74 -6.33
N LEU A 238 8.21 12.83 -6.36
CA LEU A 238 7.44 13.22 -7.55
C LEU A 238 7.11 14.71 -7.52
N PRO A 239 7.04 15.37 -8.69
CA PRO A 239 6.61 16.77 -8.76
C PRO A 239 5.19 16.96 -8.19
N THR A 240 5.00 18.03 -7.43
CA THR A 240 3.75 18.28 -6.69
C THR A 240 2.52 18.53 -7.59
N GLU A 241 2.75 18.96 -8.84
CA GLU A 241 1.71 19.17 -9.85
C GLU A 241 1.19 17.85 -10.47
N MET A 242 1.84 16.72 -10.21
CA MET A 242 1.43 15.43 -10.74
C MET A 242 0.27 14.84 -9.94
N GLN A 243 -0.72 14.31 -10.66
CA GLN A 243 -1.81 13.55 -10.05
C GLN A 243 -1.32 12.14 -9.71
N VAL A 244 -0.99 11.94 -8.45
CA VAL A 244 -0.51 10.65 -7.92
C VAL A 244 -1.64 9.97 -7.16
N ARG A 245 -1.91 8.70 -7.49
CA ARG A 245 -2.80 7.82 -6.74
C ARG A 245 -2.00 6.68 -6.13
N VAL A 246 -2.28 6.41 -4.86
CA VAL A 246 -1.57 5.37 -4.11
C VAL A 246 -2.57 4.38 -3.56
N VAL A 247 -2.40 3.12 -3.95
CA VAL A 247 -3.16 1.98 -3.46
C VAL A 247 -2.25 1.10 -2.62
N ARG A 248 -2.68 0.74 -1.43
CA ARG A 248 -2.05 -0.31 -0.63
C ARG A 248 -2.86 -1.59 -0.73
N LEU A 249 -2.22 -2.69 -1.10
CA LEU A 249 -2.77 -4.03 -1.00
C LEU A 249 -2.43 -4.60 0.39
N VAL A 250 -3.40 -5.21 1.06
CA VAL A 250 -3.24 -5.77 2.40
C VAL A 250 -3.82 -7.17 2.44
N ALA A 251 -2.97 -8.16 2.68
CA ALA A 251 -3.37 -9.57 2.85
C ALA A 251 -3.87 -9.81 4.29
N SER A 252 -5.05 -9.26 4.60
CA SER A 252 -5.68 -9.32 5.93
C SER A 252 -7.17 -9.10 5.83
N ASP A 253 -7.92 -9.62 6.80
CA ASP A 253 -9.36 -9.39 6.93
C ASP A 253 -9.69 -7.99 7.48
N ALA A 254 -8.69 -7.25 7.94
CA ALA A 254 -8.83 -5.88 8.44
C ALA A 254 -7.63 -5.01 8.00
N PRO A 255 -7.84 -3.71 7.74
CA PRO A 255 -6.73 -2.81 7.43
C PRO A 255 -5.83 -2.61 8.66
N ASP A 256 -4.52 -2.41 8.41
CA ASP A 256 -3.58 -2.00 9.44
C ASP A 256 -3.88 -0.56 9.92
N ALA A 257 -3.38 -0.21 11.12
CA ALA A 257 -3.60 1.10 11.73
C ALA A 257 -3.12 2.29 10.87
N ASP A 258 -2.06 2.10 10.06
CA ASP A 258 -1.43 3.15 9.24
C ASP A 258 -1.97 3.25 7.81
N THR A 259 -3.24 2.91 7.59
CA THR A 259 -3.88 2.89 6.26
C THR A 259 -4.77 4.12 6.00
N GLY A 260 -4.59 5.18 6.75
CA GLY A 260 -5.40 6.40 6.64
C GLY A 260 -5.25 7.15 5.30
N PRO A 261 -6.23 8.02 4.95
CA PRO A 261 -6.27 8.74 3.67
C PRO A 261 -5.13 9.73 3.46
N ALA A 262 -4.44 10.13 4.53
CA ALA A 262 -3.22 10.94 4.43
C ALA A 262 -2.04 10.15 3.84
N VAL A 263 -2.08 8.82 3.89
CA VAL A 263 -0.99 7.94 3.45
C VAL A 263 -1.32 7.27 2.11
N TYR A 264 -2.59 6.85 1.91
CA TYR A 264 -3.06 6.13 0.71
C TYR A 264 -4.40 6.69 0.22
N ASP A 265 -4.65 6.65 -1.10
CA ASP A 265 -5.98 6.99 -1.67
C ASP A 265 -6.95 5.82 -1.49
N ALA A 266 -6.45 4.59 -1.52
CA ALA A 266 -7.25 3.40 -1.29
C ALA A 266 -6.43 2.28 -0.62
N VAL A 267 -7.13 1.47 0.16
CA VAL A 267 -6.61 0.22 0.72
C VAL A 267 -7.49 -0.91 0.19
N TRP A 268 -6.86 -1.89 -0.43
CA TRP A 268 -7.57 -3.04 -0.98
C TRP A 268 -7.20 -4.30 -0.21
N LEU A 269 -8.19 -4.82 0.51
CA LEU A 269 -8.00 -6.04 1.28
C LEU A 269 -8.05 -7.26 0.35
N THR A 270 -7.21 -8.23 0.66
CA THR A 270 -7.21 -9.57 0.05
C THR A 270 -7.27 -10.61 1.16
N PRO A 271 -7.59 -11.88 0.85
CA PRO A 271 -7.57 -12.93 1.85
C PRO A 271 -6.25 -12.96 2.61
N ALA A 272 -6.36 -13.16 3.92
CA ALA A 272 -5.19 -13.26 4.78
C ALA A 272 -4.27 -14.41 4.35
N LEU A 273 -2.97 -14.19 4.43
CA LEU A 273 -1.99 -15.24 4.23
C LEU A 273 -1.93 -16.19 5.46
N PRO A 274 -1.50 -17.43 5.27
CA PRO A 274 -1.17 -18.29 6.41
C PRO A 274 -0.19 -17.60 7.35
N PRO A 275 -0.35 -17.73 8.66
CA PRO A 275 0.56 -17.14 9.63
C PRO A 275 2.02 -17.51 9.35
N ARG A 276 2.90 -16.52 9.29
CA ARG A 276 4.34 -16.69 9.07
C ARG A 276 5.12 -15.73 9.97
N ASP A 277 6.12 -16.26 10.66
CA ASP A 277 7.06 -15.43 11.44
C ASP A 277 8.24 -15.00 10.57
N TYR A 278 8.06 -13.89 9.83
CA TYR A 278 9.10 -13.29 8.98
C TYR A 278 10.34 -12.91 9.78
N CYS A 279 10.20 -12.58 11.05
CA CYS A 279 11.33 -12.22 11.88
C CYS A 279 12.16 -13.41 12.31
N ALA A 280 11.55 -14.58 12.56
CA ALA A 280 12.27 -15.81 12.77
C ALA A 280 13.03 -16.22 11.50
N ASP A 281 12.38 -16.17 10.34
CA ASP A 281 13.00 -16.46 9.04
C ASP A 281 14.19 -15.52 8.75
N PHE A 282 14.02 -14.22 8.97
CA PHE A 282 15.08 -13.23 8.78
C PHE A 282 16.29 -13.49 9.68
N LYS A 283 16.05 -13.81 10.96
CA LYS A 283 17.12 -14.13 11.92
C LYS A 283 17.85 -15.42 11.56
N ALA A 284 17.12 -16.46 11.09
CA ALA A 284 17.69 -17.73 10.67
C ALA A 284 18.56 -17.60 9.41
N ALA A 285 18.21 -16.69 8.49
CA ALA A 285 18.96 -16.43 7.26
C ALA A 285 20.26 -15.64 7.48
N ARG A 286 20.46 -15.03 8.63
CA ARG A 286 21.69 -14.26 8.94
C ARG A 286 22.82 -15.23 9.36
N PRO A 287 24.04 -15.08 8.78
CA PRO A 287 25.21 -15.81 9.30
C PRO A 287 25.39 -15.48 10.79
N ALA A 288 25.69 -16.49 11.60
CA ALA A 288 26.08 -16.28 12.99
C ALA A 288 27.24 -15.26 13.02
N ALA A 289 27.12 -14.25 13.90
CA ALA A 289 28.22 -13.31 14.11
C ALA A 289 29.47 -14.13 14.52
N PRO A 290 30.67 -13.85 13.98
CA PRO A 290 31.87 -14.54 14.43
C PRO A 290 32.00 -14.35 15.92
N ALA A 291 32.23 -15.47 16.64
CA ALA A 291 32.50 -15.43 18.08
C ALA A 291 33.69 -14.49 18.30
N LYS A 292 33.52 -13.55 19.25
CA LYS A 292 34.58 -12.61 19.64
C LYS A 292 35.68 -13.34 20.41
#